data_447d7ea401b5dace73c652e61710b84c
#
_entry.id   447d7ea401b5dace73c652e61710b84c
#
_cell.length_a   1.000
_cell.length_b   1.000
_cell.length_c   1.000
_cell.angle_alpha   90.00
_cell.angle_beta   90.00
_cell.angle_gamma   90.00
#
_symmetry.space_group_name_H-M   'P 1'
#
loop_
_entity.id
_entity.type
_entity.pdbx_description
1 polymer ?
#
loop_
_entity_poly.entity_id
_entity_poly.type
_entity_poly.pdbx_seq_one_letter_code
_entity_poly.pdbx_strand_id
1 'polypeptide(L)' 'MKNRIKELRTRLKMTQDELANRAGVRRETIVFLEQGKYNPSLKLAHDVALALGSNIDELFIF' A
#
# COMPACT_ATOMS: atom_id res chain seq x y z
N MET A 1 6.27 -9.56 2.91
CA MET A 1 6.73 -8.46 3.78
C MET A 1 5.56 -7.92 4.58
N LYS A 2 5.72 -7.80 5.88
CA LYS A 2 4.67 -7.23 6.74
C LYS A 2 4.54 -5.74 6.47
N ASN A 3 3.31 -5.25 6.56
CA ASN A 3 3.04 -3.85 6.29
C ASN A 3 1.75 -3.40 7.00
N ARG A 4 1.53 -2.10 6.98
CA ARG A 4 0.38 -1.47 7.60
C ARG A 4 -0.57 -0.85 6.56
N ILE A 5 -0.52 -1.34 5.33
CA ILE A 5 -1.31 -0.77 4.23
C ILE A 5 -2.80 -0.81 4.54
N LYS A 6 -3.30 -1.99 4.90
CA LYS A 6 -4.73 -2.15 5.20
C LYS A 6 -5.16 -1.27 6.36
N GLU A 7 -4.33 -1.20 7.42
CA GLU A 7 -4.61 -0.39 8.59
C GLU A 7 -4.77 1.08 8.22
N LEU A 8 -3.79 1.63 7.51
CA LEU A 8 -3.80 3.04 7.14
C LEU A 8 -4.90 3.34 6.12
N ARG A 9 -5.09 2.43 5.16
CA ARG A 9 -6.16 2.57 4.18
C ARG A 9 -7.53 2.64 4.87
N THR A 10 -7.76 1.74 5.81
CA THR A 10 -9.03 1.68 6.54
C THR A 10 -9.27 2.94 7.36
N ARG A 11 -8.23 3.48 8.00
CA ARG A 11 -8.32 4.74 8.74
C ARG A 11 -8.77 5.89 7.85
N LEU A 12 -8.33 5.88 6.59
CA LEU A 12 -8.68 6.91 5.62
C LEU A 12 -10.01 6.62 4.93
N LYS A 13 -10.69 5.53 5.30
CA LYS A 13 -11.95 5.08 4.68
C LYS A 13 -11.79 4.89 3.18
N MET A 14 -10.64 4.38 2.76
CA MET A 14 -10.27 4.19 1.38
C MET A 14 -10.43 2.71 1.01
N THR A 15 -11.04 2.44 -0.16
CA THR A 15 -11.14 1.08 -0.67
C THR A 15 -9.82 0.65 -1.32
N GLN A 16 -9.68 -0.65 -1.56
CA GLN A 16 -8.51 -1.16 -2.30
C GLN A 16 -8.45 -0.56 -3.70
N ASP A 17 -9.60 -0.42 -4.37
CA ASP A 17 -9.66 0.21 -5.69
C ASP A 17 -9.19 1.66 -5.66
N GLU A 18 -9.63 2.42 -4.65
CA GLU A 18 -9.21 3.80 -4.52
C GLU A 18 -7.72 3.93 -4.31
N LEU A 19 -7.15 3.08 -3.45
CA LEU A 19 -5.71 3.09 -3.22
C LEU A 19 -4.96 2.71 -4.49
N ALA A 20 -5.43 1.68 -5.19
CA ALA A 20 -4.81 1.23 -6.44
C ALA A 20 -4.81 2.36 -7.48
N ASN A 21 -5.93 3.06 -7.63
CA ASN A 21 -6.02 4.19 -8.56
C ASN A 21 -5.02 5.29 -8.19
N ARG A 22 -4.91 5.62 -6.91
CA ARG A 22 -3.98 6.67 -6.46
C ARG A 22 -2.52 6.27 -6.63
N ALA A 23 -2.21 5.00 -6.46
CA ALA A 23 -0.85 4.50 -6.62
C ALA A 23 -0.53 4.16 -8.09
N GLY A 24 -1.51 4.21 -8.98
CA GLY A 24 -1.30 3.94 -10.39
C GLY A 24 -1.09 2.46 -10.70
N VAL A 25 -1.71 1.57 -9.93
CA VAL A 25 -1.58 0.12 -10.10
C VAL A 25 -2.96 -0.53 -10.11
N ARG A 26 -2.99 -1.83 -10.37
CA ARG A 26 -4.22 -2.61 -10.34
C ARG A 26 -4.60 -2.96 -8.91
N ARG A 27 -5.90 -3.17 -8.69
CA ARG A 27 -6.42 -3.58 -7.39
C ARG A 27 -5.73 -4.84 -6.88
N GLU A 28 -5.51 -5.83 -7.75
CA GLU A 28 -4.87 -7.09 -7.37
C GLU A 28 -3.49 -6.86 -6.76
N THR A 29 -2.76 -5.86 -7.26
CA THR A 29 -1.46 -5.50 -6.70
C THR A 29 -1.61 -5.09 -5.23
N ILE A 30 -2.61 -4.27 -4.93
CA ILE A 30 -2.87 -3.85 -3.55
C ILE A 30 -3.28 -5.05 -2.69
N VAL A 31 -4.14 -5.93 -3.23
CA VAL A 31 -4.55 -7.14 -2.51
C VAL A 31 -3.33 -7.97 -2.10
N PHE A 32 -2.43 -8.24 -3.04
CA PHE A 32 -1.23 -9.04 -2.76
C PHE A 32 -0.28 -8.33 -1.80
N LEU A 33 -0.13 -7.02 -1.92
CA LEU A 33 0.67 -6.26 -0.98
C LEU A 33 0.13 -6.37 0.45
N GLU A 34 -1.18 -6.21 0.61
CA GLU A 34 -1.80 -6.28 1.94
C GLU A 34 -1.65 -7.66 2.57
N GLN A 35 -1.59 -8.69 1.75
CA GLN A 35 -1.38 -10.06 2.23
C GLN A 35 0.08 -10.34 2.60
N GLY A 36 0.99 -9.44 2.27
CA GLY A 36 2.41 -9.62 2.54
C GLY A 36 3.06 -10.70 1.67
N LYS A 37 2.43 -11.02 0.54
CA LYS A 37 2.87 -12.14 -0.29
C LYS A 37 3.93 -11.79 -1.32
N TYR A 38 4.21 -10.50 -1.52
CA TYR A 38 5.32 -10.15 -2.37
C TYR A 38 5.96 -8.83 -1.91
N ASN A 39 7.22 -8.68 -2.30
CA ASN A 39 7.97 -7.48 -1.94
C ASN A 39 7.84 -6.46 -3.07
N PRO A 40 7.33 -5.28 -2.79
CA PRO A 40 7.17 -4.26 -3.84
C PRO A 40 8.52 -3.69 -4.26
N SER A 41 8.58 -3.17 -5.49
CA SER A 41 9.70 -2.35 -5.91
C SER A 41 9.74 -1.09 -5.05
N LEU A 42 10.89 -0.42 -5.02
CA LEU A 42 11.02 0.83 -4.27
C LEU A 42 10.01 1.88 -4.77
N LYS A 43 9.84 1.97 -6.08
CA LYS A 43 8.87 2.91 -6.68
C LYS A 43 7.45 2.61 -6.22
N LEU A 44 7.04 1.34 -6.25
CA LEU A 44 5.69 0.96 -5.83
C LEU A 44 5.49 1.24 -4.34
N ALA A 45 6.46 0.89 -3.51
CA ALA A 45 6.40 1.15 -2.07
C ALA A 45 6.23 2.65 -1.81
N HIS A 46 6.98 3.48 -2.53
CA HIS A 46 6.91 4.93 -2.40
C HIS A 46 5.54 5.46 -2.84
N ASP A 47 5.04 5.01 -3.99
CA ASP A 47 3.76 5.46 -4.52
C ASP A 47 2.60 5.11 -3.58
N VAL A 48 2.61 3.90 -3.02
CA VAL A 48 1.59 3.48 -2.08
C VAL A 48 1.68 4.29 -0.78
N ALA A 49 2.88 4.52 -0.29
CA ALA A 49 3.08 5.33 0.92
C ALA A 49 2.57 6.75 0.72
N LEU A 50 2.88 7.37 -0.42
CA LEU A 50 2.37 8.70 -0.74
C LEU A 50 0.85 8.74 -0.77
N ALA A 51 0.23 7.75 -1.40
CA ALA A 51 -1.22 7.68 -1.52
C ALA A 51 -1.90 7.58 -0.15
N LEU A 52 -1.19 7.03 0.84
CA LEU A 52 -1.69 6.89 2.21
C LEU A 52 -1.25 8.02 3.14
N GLY A 53 -0.55 9.03 2.61
CA GLY A 53 -0.05 10.12 3.44
C GLY A 53 1.00 9.66 4.45
N SER A 54 1.77 8.63 4.10
CA SER A 54 2.75 8.02 4.99
C SER A 54 4.11 7.95 4.28
N ASN A 55 5.03 7.19 4.84
CA ASN A 55 6.33 6.95 4.22
C ASN A 55 6.67 5.45 4.32
N ILE A 56 7.72 5.05 3.61
CA ILE A 56 8.08 3.64 3.52
C ILE A 56 8.40 3.05 4.90
N ASP A 57 9.11 3.80 5.74
CA ASP A 57 9.52 3.32 7.06
C ASP A 57 8.34 3.06 7.97
N GLU A 58 7.29 3.88 7.88
CA GLU A 58 6.08 3.68 8.68
C GLU A 58 5.18 2.59 8.10
N LEU A 59 5.16 2.46 6.78
CA LEU A 59 4.22 1.59 6.10
C LEU A 59 4.69 0.13 6.08
N PHE A 60 5.97 -0.11 5.87
CA PHE A 60 6.53 -1.46 5.76
C PHE A 60 7.35 -1.81 7.00
N ILE A 61 7.17 -3.04 7.47
CA ILE A 61 7.88 -3.55 8.66
C ILE A 61 8.99 -4.46 8.18
N PHE A 62 10.21 -4.04 8.43
CA PHE A 62 11.40 -4.78 8.02
C PHE A 62 11.90 -5.71 9.11
#